data_9df139817a46045a5200340e9cb8d821
#
_entry.id   9df139817a46045a5200340e9cb8d821
#
_cell.length_a   1.000
_cell.length_b   1.000
_cell.length_c   1.000
_cell.angle_alpha   90.00
_cell.angle_beta   90.00
_cell.angle_gamma   90.00
#
_symmetry.space_group_name_H-M   'P 1'
#
loop_
_entity.id
_entity.type
_entity.pdbx_description
1 polymer ?
#
loop_
_entity_poly.entity_id
_entity_poly.type
_entity_poly.pdbx_seq_one_letter_code
_entity_poly.pdbx_strand_id
1 'polypeptide(L)'
;MFKIREFESEHTCLLLHNSLSERLATKSVVGSIIVGKYAEPDANYTPKDIQRDMLAEYGVRLTYMQAWRAKEAALELIRGDPIQSYAKLPSYFHILEATYPGSHIRFHKSEDDRFLYAFVALFISIKGWEYCRPIVVVDGTFLKGAYKGTLLTANTLDAAGQTFEYDTVFYIEFLNYVLKLNYDCSKNVLNLY
;
A
#
# COMPACT_ATOMS: atom_id res chain seq x y z
N MET A 1 51.79 0.87 -24.26
CA MET A 1 51.33 -0.17 -25.18
C MET A 1 51.12 -1.46 -24.37
N PHE A 2 49.85 -1.94 -24.24
CA PHE A 2 49.57 -3.21 -23.55
C PHE A 2 49.93 -4.37 -24.44
N LYS A 3 50.72 -5.33 -23.95
CA LYS A 3 50.97 -6.61 -24.63
C LYS A 3 50.32 -7.74 -23.84
N ILE A 4 49.38 -8.47 -24.45
CA ILE A 4 48.87 -9.72 -23.92
C ILE A 4 50.01 -10.74 -24.09
N ARG A 5 50.46 -11.31 -23.00
CA ARG A 5 51.52 -12.30 -22.99
C ARG A 5 51.05 -13.73 -23.11
N GLU A 6 49.81 -13.97 -22.58
CA GLU A 6 49.22 -15.30 -22.52
C GLU A 6 47.70 -15.14 -22.57
N PHE A 7 47.03 -15.94 -23.34
CA PHE A 7 45.57 -15.93 -23.44
C PHE A 7 45.09 -17.37 -23.55
N GLU A 8 44.37 -17.82 -22.50
CA GLU A 8 43.66 -19.09 -22.54
C GLU A 8 42.23 -18.84 -23.04
N SER A 9 41.86 -19.45 -24.16
CA SER A 9 40.55 -19.35 -24.78
C SER A 9 39.51 -20.27 -24.09
N GLU A 10 39.96 -21.25 -23.32
CA GLU A 10 39.06 -22.17 -22.63
C GLU A 10 38.91 -21.77 -21.15
N HIS A 11 37.67 -21.46 -20.77
CA HIS A 11 37.30 -21.16 -19.41
C HIS A 11 37.19 -22.45 -18.58
N THR A 12 38.02 -22.58 -17.56
CA THR A 12 37.92 -23.66 -16.56
C THR A 12 36.97 -23.36 -15.40
N CYS A 13 36.42 -22.12 -15.32
CA CYS A 13 35.40 -21.80 -14.33
C CYS A 13 34.09 -22.50 -14.69
N LEU A 14 33.48 -23.15 -13.73
CA LEU A 14 32.10 -23.60 -13.84
C LEU A 14 31.19 -22.37 -13.96
N LEU A 15 30.94 -21.96 -15.20
CA LEU A 15 29.83 -21.04 -15.50
C LEU A 15 28.54 -21.84 -15.26
N LEU A 16 28.07 -21.84 -14.04
CA LEU A 16 26.66 -22.09 -13.78
C LEU A 16 25.91 -20.99 -14.55
N HIS A 17 25.21 -21.40 -15.60
CA HIS A 17 24.30 -20.56 -16.36
C HIS A 17 23.49 -19.72 -15.35
N ASN A 18 23.61 -18.39 -15.44
CA ASN A 18 22.95 -17.39 -14.58
C ASN A 18 23.53 -17.12 -13.20
N SER A 19 24.85 -17.29 -12.96
CA SER A 19 25.42 -16.85 -11.69
C SER A 19 25.49 -15.32 -11.64
N LEU A 20 24.55 -14.69 -10.95
CA LEU A 20 24.68 -13.33 -10.49
C LEU A 20 25.75 -13.29 -9.41
N SER A 21 26.81 -12.48 -9.57
CA SER A 21 27.75 -12.25 -8.49
C SER A 21 27.02 -11.65 -7.28
N GLU A 22 27.30 -12.09 -6.06
CA GLU A 22 26.71 -11.55 -4.82
C GLU A 22 26.85 -10.02 -4.74
N ARG A 23 27.91 -9.44 -5.33
CA ARG A 23 28.09 -7.99 -5.42
C ARG A 23 27.09 -7.29 -6.32
N LEU A 24 26.55 -7.97 -7.34
CA LEU A 24 25.56 -7.45 -8.28
C LEU A 24 24.13 -7.67 -7.78
N ALA A 25 23.92 -8.51 -6.79
CA ALA A 25 22.62 -8.79 -6.19
C ALA A 25 22.15 -7.64 -5.26
N THR A 26 22.09 -6.44 -5.81
CA THR A 26 21.55 -5.27 -5.10
C THR A 26 20.04 -5.39 -4.93
N LYS A 27 19.47 -4.66 -3.96
CA LYS A 27 18.01 -4.63 -3.75
C LYS A 27 17.23 -4.30 -5.02
N SER A 28 17.76 -3.42 -5.85
CA SER A 28 17.12 -2.97 -7.10
C SER A 28 17.15 -4.07 -8.16
N VAL A 29 18.31 -4.72 -8.36
CA VAL A 29 18.45 -5.82 -9.34
C VAL A 29 17.59 -7.01 -8.94
N VAL A 30 17.66 -7.45 -7.68
CA VAL A 30 16.83 -8.56 -7.20
C VAL A 30 15.34 -8.16 -7.25
N GLY A 31 15.00 -6.92 -6.86
CA GLY A 31 13.63 -6.40 -6.95
C GLY A 31 13.07 -6.46 -8.37
N SER A 32 13.85 -6.05 -9.39
CA SER A 32 13.40 -6.12 -10.79
C SER A 32 13.25 -7.57 -11.31
N ILE A 33 14.04 -8.50 -10.81
CA ILE A 33 13.92 -9.92 -11.17
C ILE A 33 12.61 -10.51 -10.62
N ILE A 34 12.28 -10.20 -9.36
CA ILE A 34 11.13 -10.80 -8.66
C ILE A 34 9.82 -10.02 -8.84
N VAL A 35 9.84 -8.86 -9.51
CA VAL A 35 8.67 -7.99 -9.65
C VAL A 35 7.45 -8.74 -10.20
N GLY A 36 7.65 -9.62 -11.18
CA GLY A 36 6.57 -10.43 -11.77
C GLY A 36 5.88 -11.38 -10.80
N LYS A 37 6.57 -11.77 -9.70
CA LYS A 37 5.99 -12.63 -8.65
C LYS A 37 4.94 -11.90 -7.78
N TYR A 38 4.87 -10.58 -7.86
CA TYR A 38 3.92 -9.72 -7.14
C TYR A 38 2.88 -9.07 -8.05
N ALA A 39 2.78 -9.50 -9.32
CA ALA A 39 1.81 -8.95 -10.27
C ALA A 39 0.37 -9.23 -9.87
N GLU A 40 0.13 -10.34 -9.17
CA GLU A 40 -1.19 -10.68 -8.65
C GLU A 40 -1.37 -10.09 -7.24
N PRO A 41 -2.54 -9.48 -6.92
CA PRO A 41 -2.77 -8.83 -5.63
C PRO A 41 -2.62 -9.77 -4.43
N ASP A 42 -2.96 -11.04 -4.58
CA ASP A 42 -2.95 -12.06 -3.52
C ASP A 42 -1.65 -12.86 -3.46
N ALA A 43 -0.62 -12.46 -4.22
CA ALA A 43 0.65 -13.16 -4.27
C ALA A 43 1.35 -13.18 -2.90
N ASN A 44 1.35 -14.32 -2.25
CA ASN A 44 2.04 -14.52 -0.97
C ASN A 44 3.48 -14.97 -1.17
N TYR A 45 4.31 -14.12 -1.81
CA TYR A 45 5.72 -14.38 -2.04
C TYR A 45 6.57 -13.72 -0.94
N THR A 46 7.16 -14.56 -0.09
CA THR A 46 7.83 -14.13 1.15
C THR A 46 9.34 -13.90 0.94
N PRO A 47 10.04 -13.16 1.84
CA PRO A 47 11.49 -13.04 1.79
C PRO A 47 12.22 -14.40 1.84
N LYS A 48 11.65 -15.43 2.46
CA LYS A 48 12.20 -16.80 2.46
C LYS A 48 12.11 -17.44 1.07
N ASP A 49 11.03 -17.17 0.35
CA ASP A 49 10.88 -17.66 -1.03
C ASP A 49 11.89 -16.97 -1.95
N ILE A 50 12.11 -15.67 -1.77
CA ILE A 50 13.14 -14.93 -2.49
C ILE A 50 14.52 -15.53 -2.24
N GLN A 51 14.87 -15.83 -0.99
CA GLN A 51 16.15 -16.47 -0.66
C GLN A 51 16.32 -17.82 -1.36
N ARG A 52 15.25 -18.65 -1.34
CA ARG A 52 15.25 -19.97 -1.97
C ARG A 52 15.42 -19.86 -3.49
N ASP A 53 14.62 -19.02 -4.13
CA ASP A 53 14.60 -18.90 -5.59
C ASP A 53 15.88 -18.25 -6.11
N MET A 54 16.41 -17.23 -5.44
CA MET A 54 17.69 -16.61 -5.81
C MET A 54 18.88 -17.58 -5.65
N LEU A 55 18.84 -18.47 -4.68
CA LEU A 55 19.84 -19.51 -4.56
C LEU A 55 19.71 -20.58 -5.64
N ALA A 56 18.48 -21.01 -5.94
CA ALA A 56 18.20 -22.07 -6.90
C ALA A 56 18.43 -21.64 -8.36
N GLU A 57 17.97 -20.44 -8.73
CA GLU A 57 18.00 -19.97 -10.12
C GLU A 57 19.30 -19.23 -10.48
N TYR A 58 19.88 -18.51 -9.51
CA TYR A 58 21.04 -17.61 -9.75
C TYR A 58 22.28 -17.97 -8.93
N GLY A 59 22.20 -18.97 -8.03
CA GLY A 59 23.31 -19.37 -7.17
C GLY A 59 23.69 -18.33 -6.10
N VAL A 60 22.83 -17.32 -5.86
CA VAL A 60 23.11 -16.19 -4.96
C VAL A 60 22.46 -16.43 -3.60
N ARG A 61 23.29 -16.38 -2.56
CA ARG A 61 22.81 -16.39 -1.18
C ARG A 61 22.49 -14.99 -0.70
N LEU A 62 21.22 -14.74 -0.41
CA LEU A 62 20.76 -13.51 0.21
C LEU A 62 20.55 -13.70 1.71
N THR A 63 20.89 -12.71 2.50
CA THR A 63 20.40 -12.61 3.88
C THR A 63 18.91 -12.28 3.88
N TYR A 64 18.21 -12.58 4.97
CA TYR A 64 16.79 -12.23 5.11
C TYR A 64 16.53 -10.72 4.86
N MET A 65 17.40 -9.86 5.39
CA MET A 65 17.29 -8.41 5.21
C MET A 65 17.49 -7.97 3.76
N GLN A 66 18.39 -8.62 3.02
CA GLN A 66 18.59 -8.35 1.60
C GLN A 66 17.33 -8.77 0.80
N ALA A 67 16.80 -9.95 1.07
CA ALA A 67 15.57 -10.43 0.45
C ALA A 67 14.36 -9.53 0.79
N TRP A 68 14.24 -9.10 2.05
CA TRP A 68 13.20 -8.17 2.46
C TRP A 68 13.30 -6.81 1.74
N ARG A 69 14.51 -6.23 1.65
CA ARG A 69 14.74 -4.98 0.90
C ARG A 69 14.46 -5.13 -0.59
N ALA A 70 14.74 -6.30 -1.17
CA ALA A 70 14.41 -6.60 -2.56
C ALA A 70 12.89 -6.70 -2.76
N LYS A 71 12.17 -7.30 -1.82
CA LYS A 71 10.69 -7.30 -1.80
C LYS A 71 10.14 -5.88 -1.81
N GLU A 72 10.61 -5.02 -0.92
CA GLU A 72 10.16 -3.62 -0.86
C GLU A 72 10.44 -2.90 -2.18
N ALA A 73 11.62 -3.09 -2.77
CA ALA A 73 11.95 -2.51 -4.07
C ALA A 73 11.04 -3.03 -5.21
N ALA A 74 10.70 -4.32 -5.22
CA ALA A 74 9.76 -4.89 -6.19
C ALA A 74 8.35 -4.30 -6.03
N LEU A 75 7.88 -4.16 -4.80
CA LEU A 75 6.58 -3.55 -4.51
C LEU A 75 6.55 -2.06 -4.86
N GLU A 76 7.65 -1.33 -4.69
CA GLU A 76 7.78 0.07 -5.10
C GLU A 76 7.68 0.20 -6.64
N LEU A 77 8.30 -0.71 -7.40
CA LEU A 77 8.19 -0.75 -8.86
C LEU A 77 6.73 -0.96 -9.33
N ILE A 78 5.95 -1.80 -8.62
CA ILE A 78 4.55 -2.07 -8.98
C ILE A 78 3.64 -0.90 -8.57
N ARG A 79 3.81 -0.39 -7.36
CA ARG A 79 2.96 0.68 -6.80
C ARG A 79 3.23 2.04 -7.43
N GLY A 80 4.42 2.22 -7.98
CA GLY A 80 4.88 3.50 -8.53
C GLY A 80 5.27 4.51 -7.44
N ASP A 81 5.51 5.74 -7.88
CA ASP A 81 5.90 6.84 -7.00
C ASP A 81 4.74 7.25 -6.09
N PRO A 82 4.94 7.26 -4.76
CA PRO A 82 3.93 7.69 -3.81
C PRO A 82 3.40 9.12 -4.07
N ILE A 83 4.26 10.05 -4.50
CA ILE A 83 3.86 11.42 -4.81
C ILE A 83 2.83 11.43 -5.94
N GLN A 84 3.10 10.70 -7.02
CA GLN A 84 2.17 10.59 -8.14
C GLN A 84 0.87 9.88 -7.76
N SER A 85 0.93 8.92 -6.85
CA SER A 85 -0.24 8.23 -6.34
C SER A 85 -1.15 9.19 -5.57
N TYR A 86 -0.60 10.03 -4.70
CA TYR A 86 -1.35 11.06 -4.00
C TYR A 86 -1.91 12.14 -4.94
N ALA A 87 -1.19 12.50 -5.99
CA ALA A 87 -1.66 13.45 -7.00
C ALA A 87 -2.91 12.94 -7.76
N LYS A 88 -3.13 11.63 -7.82
CA LYS A 88 -4.32 11.01 -8.45
C LYS A 88 -5.56 10.99 -7.55
N LEU A 89 -5.43 11.18 -6.24
CA LEU A 89 -6.54 11.09 -5.29
C LEU A 89 -7.73 12.01 -5.64
N PRO A 90 -7.54 13.29 -6.02
CA PRO A 90 -8.67 14.15 -6.40
C PRO A 90 -9.47 13.59 -7.57
N SER A 91 -8.79 13.09 -8.60
CA SER A 91 -9.44 12.47 -9.76
C SER A 91 -10.17 11.18 -9.39
N TYR A 92 -9.56 10.38 -8.51
CA TYR A 92 -10.19 9.16 -8.00
C TYR A 92 -11.48 9.47 -7.23
N PHE A 93 -11.45 10.44 -6.32
CA PHE A 93 -12.64 10.83 -5.55
C PHE A 93 -13.74 11.45 -6.43
N HIS A 94 -13.36 12.21 -7.45
CA HIS A 94 -14.33 12.73 -8.43
C HIS A 94 -15.05 11.60 -9.19
N ILE A 95 -14.29 10.60 -9.66
CA ILE A 95 -14.86 9.43 -10.33
C ILE A 95 -15.74 8.63 -9.36
N LEU A 96 -15.29 8.46 -8.11
CA LEU A 96 -16.04 7.73 -7.09
C LEU A 96 -17.40 8.40 -6.80
N GLU A 97 -17.42 9.73 -6.66
CA GLU A 97 -18.64 10.51 -6.45
C GLU A 97 -19.59 10.41 -7.66
N ALA A 98 -19.05 10.47 -8.88
CA ALA A 98 -19.81 10.31 -10.11
C ALA A 98 -20.38 8.88 -10.27
N THR A 99 -19.63 7.86 -9.82
CA THR A 99 -20.04 6.44 -9.92
C THR A 99 -21.12 6.09 -8.88
N TYR A 100 -21.04 6.70 -7.69
CA TYR A 100 -21.97 6.45 -6.58
C TYR A 100 -22.67 7.74 -6.15
N PRO A 101 -23.63 8.26 -6.94
CA PRO A 101 -24.35 9.49 -6.63
C PRO A 101 -25.04 9.43 -5.26
N GLY A 102 -24.92 10.50 -4.48
CA GLY A 102 -25.42 10.56 -3.11
C GLY A 102 -24.43 10.13 -2.04
N SER A 103 -23.23 9.68 -2.44
CA SER A 103 -22.13 9.47 -1.53
C SER A 103 -21.61 10.79 -0.94
N HIS A 104 -21.06 10.75 0.27
CA HIS A 104 -20.47 11.90 0.91
C HIS A 104 -18.95 11.78 0.90
N ILE A 105 -18.31 12.54 0.02
CA ILE A 105 -16.85 12.50 -0.15
C ILE A 105 -16.29 13.88 0.17
N ARG A 106 -15.27 13.94 1.01
CA ARG A 106 -14.53 15.15 1.35
C ARG A 106 -13.04 14.90 1.20
N PHE A 107 -12.38 15.85 0.58
CA PHE A 107 -10.93 15.83 0.38
C PHE A 107 -10.37 17.19 0.76
N HIS A 108 -9.43 17.21 1.70
CA HIS A 108 -8.85 18.43 2.19
C HIS A 108 -7.34 18.45 2.04
N LYS A 109 -6.84 19.63 1.67
CA LYS A 109 -5.42 19.96 1.56
C LYS A 109 -5.09 21.11 2.49
N SER A 110 -3.81 21.19 2.90
CA SER A 110 -3.27 22.37 3.60
C SER A 110 -3.12 23.55 2.64
N GLU A 111 -2.80 24.71 3.18
CA GLU A 111 -2.44 25.89 2.39
C GLU A 111 -1.24 25.65 1.47
N ASP A 112 -0.33 24.76 1.86
CA ASP A 112 0.83 24.34 1.07
C ASP A 112 0.52 23.23 0.05
N ASP A 113 -0.75 22.99 -0.31
CA ASP A 113 -1.23 21.95 -1.24
C ASP A 113 -0.89 20.51 -0.81
N ARG A 114 -0.63 20.27 0.48
CA ARG A 114 -0.38 18.94 1.02
C ARG A 114 -1.68 18.28 1.43
N PHE A 115 -1.79 17.00 1.18
CA PHE A 115 -2.93 16.20 1.65
C PHE A 115 -3.06 16.25 3.18
N LEU A 116 -4.22 16.58 3.68
CA LEU A 116 -4.54 16.55 5.10
C LEU A 116 -5.39 15.33 5.46
N TYR A 117 -6.56 15.22 4.86
CA TYR A 117 -7.44 14.09 5.07
C TYR A 117 -8.41 13.91 3.90
N ALA A 118 -8.94 12.69 3.79
CA ALA A 118 -10.09 12.39 2.97
C ALA A 118 -11.11 11.62 3.80
N PHE A 119 -12.39 11.92 3.57
CA PHE A 119 -13.51 11.21 4.15
C PHE A 119 -14.35 10.63 3.02
N VAL A 120 -14.76 9.39 3.15
CA VAL A 120 -15.60 8.70 2.17
C VAL A 120 -16.72 7.96 2.89
N ALA A 121 -17.96 8.37 2.66
CA ALA A 121 -19.16 7.64 3.02
C ALA A 121 -19.93 7.33 1.75
N LEU A 122 -20.00 6.08 1.37
CA LEU A 122 -20.72 5.68 0.15
C LEU A 122 -22.23 5.74 0.38
N PHE A 123 -22.97 6.13 -0.67
CA PHE A 123 -24.44 6.20 -0.62
C PHE A 123 -25.08 4.92 -0.09
N ILE A 124 -24.55 3.76 -0.48
CA ILE A 124 -25.06 2.48 -0.03
C ILE A 124 -24.88 2.28 1.48
N SER A 125 -23.75 2.73 2.03
CA SER A 125 -23.48 2.69 3.47
C SER A 125 -24.40 3.64 4.23
N ILE A 126 -24.59 4.86 3.71
CA ILE A 126 -25.49 5.87 4.30
C ILE A 126 -26.93 5.34 4.35
N LYS A 127 -27.39 4.72 3.28
CA LYS A 127 -28.74 4.12 3.23
C LYS A 127 -28.85 2.84 4.03
N GLY A 128 -27.80 2.02 4.04
CA GLY A 128 -27.75 0.78 4.81
C GLY A 128 -27.85 1.00 6.32
N TRP A 129 -27.39 2.16 6.79
CA TRP A 129 -27.47 2.54 8.20
C TRP A 129 -28.88 2.45 8.80
N GLU A 130 -29.91 2.79 8.03
CA GLU A 130 -31.30 2.75 8.48
C GLU A 130 -31.76 1.34 8.90
N TYR A 131 -31.05 0.30 8.44
CA TYR A 131 -31.34 -1.12 8.70
C TYR A 131 -30.35 -1.75 9.68
N CYS A 132 -29.37 -0.98 10.15
CA CYS A 132 -28.35 -1.45 11.06
C CYS A 132 -28.70 -1.16 12.53
N ARG A 133 -27.96 -1.79 13.44
CA ARG A 133 -28.05 -1.48 14.87
C ARG A 133 -27.46 -0.08 15.12
N PRO A 134 -28.01 0.73 16.02
CA PRO A 134 -27.52 2.10 16.28
C PRO A 134 -26.23 2.08 17.12
N ILE A 135 -25.24 1.33 16.65
CA ILE A 135 -23.92 1.19 17.26
C ILE A 135 -22.90 1.43 16.18
N VAL A 136 -21.95 2.35 16.41
CA VAL A 136 -20.81 2.60 15.54
C VAL A 136 -19.55 2.16 16.26
N VAL A 137 -18.80 1.27 15.62
CA VAL A 137 -17.48 0.83 16.07
C VAL A 137 -16.46 1.51 15.17
N VAL A 138 -15.59 2.32 15.76
CA VAL A 138 -14.50 2.99 15.03
C VAL A 138 -13.21 2.24 15.33
N ASP A 139 -12.52 1.79 14.26
CA ASP A 139 -11.22 1.18 14.35
C ASP A 139 -10.19 2.01 13.58
N GLY A 140 -8.95 1.95 14.03
CA GLY A 140 -7.87 2.74 13.44
C GLY A 140 -6.60 1.93 13.23
N THR A 141 -6.03 2.04 12.03
CA THR A 141 -4.75 1.43 11.71
C THR A 141 -3.74 2.45 11.19
N PHE A 142 -2.47 2.26 11.54
CA PHE A 142 -1.39 3.12 11.05
C PHE A 142 -0.92 2.65 9.67
N LEU A 143 -0.89 3.58 8.73
CA LEU A 143 -0.36 3.34 7.40
C LEU A 143 1.16 3.18 7.45
N LYS A 144 1.67 2.12 6.81
CA LYS A 144 3.10 1.75 6.81
C LYS A 144 3.83 2.20 5.53
N GLY A 145 3.24 3.08 4.75
CA GLY A 145 3.84 3.57 3.50
C GLY A 145 4.94 4.60 3.71
N ALA A 146 5.42 5.18 2.60
CA ALA A 146 6.38 6.29 2.60
C ALA A 146 5.83 7.51 3.34
N TYR A 147 4.53 7.76 3.19
CA TYR A 147 3.78 8.73 3.98
C TYR A 147 3.06 8.01 5.11
N LYS A 148 3.40 8.39 6.33
CA LYS A 148 2.74 7.89 7.51
C LYS A 148 1.38 8.54 7.64
N GLY A 149 0.40 7.81 8.11
CA GLY A 149 -0.94 8.32 8.35
C GLY A 149 -1.75 7.34 9.15
N THR A 150 -2.99 7.67 9.41
CA THR A 150 -3.95 6.80 10.08
C THR A 150 -5.15 6.60 9.17
N LEU A 151 -5.53 5.36 8.99
CA LEU A 151 -6.79 4.97 8.38
C LEU A 151 -7.78 4.69 9.50
N LEU A 152 -8.90 5.38 9.52
CA LEU A 152 -10.03 5.10 10.40
C LEU A 152 -11.15 4.49 9.58
N THR A 153 -11.72 3.42 10.10
CA THR A 153 -12.93 2.81 9.56
C THR A 153 -14.04 2.86 10.60
N ALA A 154 -15.23 3.21 10.18
CA ALA A 154 -16.42 3.15 11.01
C ALA A 154 -17.30 1.99 10.52
N ASN A 155 -17.60 1.10 11.42
CA ASN A 155 -18.37 -0.11 11.14
C ASN A 155 -19.60 -0.17 12.04
N THR A 156 -20.67 -0.80 11.57
CA THR A 156 -21.87 -1.11 12.36
C THR A 156 -22.22 -2.58 12.20
N LEU A 157 -23.23 -3.02 12.93
CA LEU A 157 -23.75 -4.37 12.84
C LEU A 157 -25.13 -4.35 12.18
N ASP A 158 -25.36 -5.24 11.24
CA ASP A 158 -26.69 -5.47 10.68
C ASP A 158 -27.64 -6.16 11.71
N ALA A 159 -28.88 -6.38 11.33
CA ALA A 159 -29.84 -7.07 12.18
C ALA A 159 -29.42 -8.50 12.55
N ALA A 160 -28.66 -9.17 11.67
CA ALA A 160 -28.12 -10.50 11.89
C ALA A 160 -26.83 -10.51 12.74
N GLY A 161 -26.30 -9.33 13.07
CA GLY A 161 -25.06 -9.18 13.85
C GLY A 161 -23.78 -9.31 13.03
N GLN A 162 -23.89 -9.21 11.68
CA GLN A 162 -22.73 -9.16 10.81
C GLN A 162 -22.20 -7.72 10.72
N THR A 163 -20.88 -7.58 10.58
CA THR A 163 -20.22 -6.29 10.45
C THR A 163 -20.56 -5.65 9.11
N PHE A 164 -21.03 -4.41 9.14
CA PHE A 164 -21.29 -3.59 7.98
C PHE A 164 -20.38 -2.37 8.02
N GLU A 165 -19.53 -2.20 7.01
CA GLU A 165 -18.63 -1.05 6.92
C GLU A 165 -19.42 0.19 6.53
N TYR A 166 -19.36 1.22 7.37
CA TYR A 166 -20.14 2.44 7.22
C TYR A 166 -19.36 3.55 6.53
N ASP A 167 -18.19 3.90 7.08
CA ASP A 167 -17.39 5.02 6.60
C ASP A 167 -15.89 4.71 6.66
N THR A 168 -15.14 5.31 5.76
CA THR A 168 -13.68 5.24 5.75
C THR A 168 -13.07 6.63 5.76
N VAL A 169 -12.19 6.89 6.71
CA VAL A 169 -11.51 8.18 6.86
C VAL A 169 -10.00 8.00 6.83
N PHE A 170 -9.33 8.69 5.93
CA PHE A 170 -7.88 8.69 5.81
C PHE A 170 -7.30 9.98 6.41
N TYR A 171 -6.42 9.86 7.40
CA TYR A 171 -5.71 11.00 8.00
C TYR A 171 -4.20 10.86 7.86
N ILE A 172 -3.50 11.97 7.59
CA ILE A 172 -2.02 12.01 7.66
C ILE A 172 -1.54 12.59 9.00
N GLU A 173 -2.28 13.51 9.66
CA GLU A 173 -1.95 14.02 10.99
C GLU A 173 -3.15 13.87 11.94
N PHE A 174 -2.97 13.03 12.95
CA PHE A 174 -4.07 12.47 13.74
C PHE A 174 -4.41 13.21 15.05
N LEU A 175 -3.48 13.87 15.72
CA LEU A 175 -3.68 14.14 17.16
C LEU A 175 -4.57 15.36 17.47
N ASN A 176 -4.73 16.30 16.57
CA ASN A 176 -5.46 17.54 16.86
C ASN A 176 -6.90 17.59 16.36
N TYR A 177 -7.33 16.65 15.54
CA TYR A 177 -8.64 16.72 14.86
C TYR A 177 -9.70 15.79 15.45
N VAL A 178 -9.34 14.66 16.04
CA VAL A 178 -10.30 13.70 16.65
C VAL A 178 -11.12 14.34 17.78
N LEU A 179 -10.57 15.33 18.47
CA LEU A 179 -11.27 16.06 19.53
C LEU A 179 -12.30 17.08 19.02
N LYS A 180 -12.40 17.32 17.72
CA LYS A 180 -13.38 18.23 17.10
C LYS A 180 -14.53 17.52 16.38
N LEU A 181 -14.55 16.19 16.38
CA LEU A 181 -15.70 15.42 15.93
C LEU A 181 -16.79 15.49 17.00
N ASN A 182 -17.64 16.49 16.90
CA ASN A 182 -18.88 16.53 17.67
C ASN A 182 -19.87 15.54 17.04
N TYR A 183 -20.00 14.38 17.64
CA TYR A 183 -21.03 13.40 17.30
C TYR A 183 -22.37 13.93 17.83
N ASP A 184 -23.21 14.43 16.95
CA ASP A 184 -24.59 14.77 17.30
C ASP A 184 -25.48 13.53 17.26
N CYS A 185 -25.56 12.84 18.40
CA CYS A 185 -26.41 11.67 18.56
C CYS A 185 -27.90 11.94 18.27
N SER A 186 -28.34 13.19 18.24
CA SER A 186 -29.74 13.54 18.03
C SER A 186 -30.15 13.51 16.54
N LYS A 187 -29.17 13.54 15.63
CA LYS A 187 -29.40 13.56 14.19
C LYS A 187 -28.81 12.40 13.42
N ASN A 188 -28.17 11.44 14.10
CA ASN A 188 -27.49 10.30 13.47
C ASN A 188 -26.51 10.71 12.34
N VAL A 189 -25.90 11.89 12.42
CA VAL A 189 -25.00 12.42 11.39
C VAL A 189 -23.71 12.89 12.06
N LEU A 190 -22.59 12.45 11.53
CA LEU A 190 -21.27 13.00 11.83
C LEU A 190 -21.19 14.40 11.23
N ASN A 191 -21.24 15.45 12.04
CA ASN A 191 -20.93 16.80 11.60
C ASN A 191 -19.43 17.01 11.65
N LEU A 192 -18.80 16.99 10.47
CA LEU A 192 -17.41 17.40 10.26
C LEU A 192 -17.39 18.92 10.05
N TYR A 193 -16.88 19.68 11.02
CA TYR A 193 -16.57 21.10 10.90
C TYR A 193 -15.14 21.33 10.47
#